data_d6d0e0c5c2387228f368b4aaa9628be8
#
_entry.id   d6d0e0c5c2387228f368b4aaa9628be8
#
_cell.length_a   1.000
_cell.length_b   1.000
_cell.length_c   1.000
_cell.angle_alpha   90.00
_cell.angle_beta   90.00
_cell.angle_gamma   90.00
#
_symmetry.space_group_name_H-M   'P 1'
#
loop_
_entity.id
_entity.type
_entity.pdbx_description
1 polymer ?
#
loop_
_entity_poly.entity_id
_entity_poly.type
_entity_poly.pdbx_seq_one_letter_code
_entity_poly.pdbx_strand_id
1 'polypeptide(L)'
;MKYSNINEHLYDDIALWEKTDGKELFLEMPLTEKNSPAVLDFGYGFGENLFALSNAYPKGKIYGIDCNPACQKEVKEKIADREFKNITLINKEVHDLKDFANESLDLVLLYDALHGGDGKGKYMLFEESHRILKSGGCLSILPVHLSNWRDRSGNKKTYSLKMIIEEVQSFGFEYAGTCTQKGVHWEKCHTMYYIKKGIITFDALEKVEVLNFVNRI
;
A
#
# COMPACT_ATOMS: atom_id res chain seq x y z
N MET A 1 21.47 -9.18 -1.27
CA MET A 1 21.07 -8.96 0.12
C MET A 1 20.60 -10.28 0.70
N LYS A 2 21.18 -10.74 1.81
CA LYS A 2 20.59 -11.87 2.54
C LYS A 2 19.40 -11.32 3.28
N TYR A 3 18.20 -11.72 2.90
CA TYR A 3 17.01 -11.54 3.72
C TYR A 3 17.27 -12.35 5.00
N SER A 4 17.58 -11.67 6.09
CA SER A 4 17.68 -12.27 7.41
C SER A 4 16.31 -12.79 7.78
N ASN A 5 16.20 -14.07 8.09
CA ASN A 5 15.15 -14.81 8.75
C ASN A 5 13.93 -13.97 9.21
N ILE A 6 13.05 -13.62 8.29
CA ILE A 6 11.72 -13.11 8.61
C ILE A 6 10.82 -14.33 8.79
N ASN A 7 11.10 -15.14 9.81
CA ASN A 7 10.35 -16.36 10.10
C ASN A 7 9.56 -16.25 11.42
N GLU A 8 9.37 -15.07 11.94
CA GLU A 8 8.40 -14.85 13.01
C GLU A 8 7.12 -14.26 12.42
N HIS A 9 6.33 -15.11 11.78
CA HIS A 9 4.97 -14.77 11.42
C HIS A 9 4.14 -14.75 12.72
N LEU A 10 3.43 -13.64 12.97
CA LEU A 10 2.43 -13.55 14.05
C LEU A 10 1.21 -14.42 13.75
N TYR A 11 1.08 -14.88 12.52
CA TYR A 11 0.08 -15.82 12.06
C TYR A 11 0.74 -17.12 11.64
N ASP A 12 0.37 -18.23 12.31
CA ASP A 12 0.74 -19.58 11.87
C ASP A 12 0.08 -19.92 10.52
N ASP A 13 -1.05 -19.29 10.22
CA ASP A 13 -1.79 -19.44 8.97
C ASP A 13 -2.00 -18.11 8.26
N ILE A 14 -1.07 -17.76 7.36
CA ILE A 14 -1.13 -16.55 6.52
C ILE A 14 -2.39 -16.58 5.63
N ALA A 15 -2.79 -17.75 5.12
CA ALA A 15 -3.96 -17.86 4.29
C ALA A 15 -5.26 -17.57 5.06
N LEU A 16 -5.28 -17.80 6.35
CA LEU A 16 -6.37 -17.36 7.22
C LEU A 16 -6.38 -15.84 7.37
N TRP A 17 -5.21 -15.23 7.64
CA TRP A 17 -5.08 -13.76 7.72
C TRP A 17 -5.58 -13.06 6.44
N GLU A 18 -5.21 -13.56 5.27
CA GLU A 18 -5.65 -13.02 3.98
C GLU A 18 -7.18 -13.01 3.80
N LYS A 19 -7.89 -13.93 4.46
CA LYS A 19 -9.35 -14.09 4.39
C LYS A 19 -10.09 -13.39 5.53
N THR A 20 -9.39 -13.01 6.58
CA THR A 20 -9.94 -12.39 7.80
C THR A 20 -9.39 -10.99 8.00
N ASP A 21 -8.43 -10.79 8.90
CA ASP A 21 -7.92 -9.48 9.30
C ASP A 21 -7.37 -8.66 8.11
N GLY A 22 -6.65 -9.31 7.19
CA GLY A 22 -6.14 -8.66 5.99
C GLY A 22 -7.25 -8.21 5.04
N LYS A 23 -8.27 -9.05 4.86
CA LYS A 23 -9.45 -8.69 4.06
C LYS A 23 -10.21 -7.51 4.70
N GLU A 24 -10.45 -7.56 6.01
CA GLU A 24 -11.16 -6.51 6.75
C GLU A 24 -10.43 -5.18 6.66
N LEU A 25 -9.09 -5.19 6.82
CA LEU A 25 -8.26 -4.02 6.62
C LEU A 25 -8.58 -3.29 5.32
N PHE A 26 -8.62 -4.02 4.21
CA PHE A 26 -8.83 -3.40 2.91
C PHE A 26 -10.28 -2.95 2.69
N LEU A 27 -11.27 -3.65 3.27
CA LEU A 27 -12.67 -3.24 3.21
C LEU A 27 -12.95 -1.94 3.98
N GLU A 28 -12.17 -1.65 5.02
CA GLU A 28 -12.27 -0.43 5.81
C GLU A 28 -11.60 0.78 5.17
N MET A 29 -10.78 0.58 4.12
CA MET A 29 -10.11 1.69 3.45
C MET A 29 -11.07 2.73 2.85
N PRO A 30 -10.66 4.01 2.84
CA PRO A 30 -11.51 5.12 2.39
C PRO A 30 -11.59 5.20 0.86
N LEU A 31 -12.03 4.13 0.22
CA LEU A 31 -12.19 4.10 -1.23
C LEU A 31 -13.56 4.64 -1.65
N THR A 32 -13.59 5.43 -2.70
CA THR A 32 -14.82 5.86 -3.36
C THR A 32 -15.45 4.74 -4.19
N GLU A 33 -14.62 3.95 -4.89
CA GLU A 33 -15.04 2.73 -5.59
C GLU A 33 -14.73 1.51 -4.74
N LYS A 34 -15.74 0.81 -4.25
CA LYS A 34 -15.60 -0.38 -3.39
C LYS A 34 -16.02 -1.69 -4.04
N ASN A 35 -16.76 -1.66 -5.16
CA ASN A 35 -17.24 -2.89 -5.78
C ASN A 35 -16.18 -3.53 -6.68
N SER A 36 -15.49 -2.71 -7.47
CA SER A 36 -14.50 -3.14 -8.45
C SER A 36 -13.29 -2.20 -8.54
N PRO A 37 -12.62 -1.90 -7.42
CA PRO A 37 -11.51 -0.96 -7.44
C PRO A 37 -10.32 -1.49 -8.27
N ALA A 38 -9.58 -0.56 -8.85
CA ALA A 38 -8.26 -0.83 -9.42
C ALA A 38 -7.19 -0.48 -8.40
N VAL A 39 -6.40 -1.46 -7.99
CA VAL A 39 -5.45 -1.37 -6.87
C VAL A 39 -4.05 -1.75 -7.32
N LEU A 40 -3.04 -1.03 -6.84
CA LEU A 40 -1.63 -1.39 -6.99
C LEU A 40 -1.02 -1.67 -5.62
N ASP A 41 -0.40 -2.84 -5.47
CA ASP A 41 0.52 -3.17 -4.38
C ASP A 41 1.95 -3.09 -4.92
N PHE A 42 2.70 -2.08 -4.48
CA PHE A 42 4.08 -1.87 -4.89
C PHE A 42 5.04 -2.43 -3.85
N GLY A 43 5.86 -3.40 -4.25
CA GLY A 43 6.72 -4.17 -3.36
C GLY A 43 5.94 -5.30 -2.68
N TYR A 44 5.16 -6.06 -3.45
CA TYR A 44 4.21 -7.05 -2.92
C TYR A 44 4.86 -8.23 -2.17
N GLY A 45 6.20 -8.41 -2.22
CA GLY A 45 6.90 -9.48 -1.52
C GLY A 45 6.34 -10.86 -1.85
N PHE A 46 5.91 -11.62 -0.84
CA PHE A 46 5.32 -12.95 -1.01
C PHE A 46 3.80 -12.96 -1.22
N GLY A 47 3.20 -11.76 -1.42
CA GLY A 47 1.86 -11.57 -1.95
C GLY A 47 0.73 -11.53 -0.93
N GLU A 48 1.01 -11.48 0.37
CA GLU A 48 -0.01 -11.51 1.42
C GLU A 48 -1.07 -10.41 1.20
N ASN A 49 -0.62 -9.18 0.92
CA ASN A 49 -1.54 -8.07 0.63
C ASN A 49 -2.30 -8.28 -0.69
N LEU A 50 -1.65 -8.82 -1.74
CA LEU A 50 -2.33 -9.10 -3.02
C LEU A 50 -3.50 -10.08 -2.83
N PHE A 51 -3.29 -11.14 -2.05
CA PHE A 51 -4.32 -12.14 -1.80
C PHE A 51 -5.43 -11.61 -0.90
N ALA A 52 -5.08 -10.83 0.13
CA ALA A 52 -6.07 -10.16 0.98
C ALA A 52 -6.91 -9.14 0.19
N LEU A 53 -6.29 -8.33 -0.69
CA LEU A 53 -6.98 -7.43 -1.61
C LEU A 53 -7.91 -8.18 -2.57
N SER A 54 -7.46 -9.30 -3.12
CA SER A 54 -8.29 -10.12 -4.00
C SER A 54 -9.50 -10.72 -3.28
N ASN A 55 -9.33 -11.11 -2.01
CA ASN A 55 -10.43 -11.57 -1.16
C ASN A 55 -11.39 -10.42 -0.77
N ALA A 56 -10.87 -9.21 -0.56
CA ALA A 56 -11.69 -8.04 -0.25
C ALA A 56 -12.47 -7.55 -1.47
N TYR A 57 -11.84 -7.56 -2.64
CA TYR A 57 -12.38 -7.01 -3.88
C TYR A 57 -12.38 -8.05 -5.01
N PRO A 58 -13.23 -9.08 -4.95
CA PRO A 58 -13.22 -10.18 -5.93
C PRO A 58 -13.55 -9.75 -7.38
N LYS A 59 -14.16 -8.57 -7.56
CA LYS A 59 -14.42 -7.94 -8.86
C LYS A 59 -13.41 -6.84 -9.20
N GLY A 60 -12.51 -6.51 -8.28
CA GLY A 60 -11.48 -5.50 -8.45
C GLY A 60 -10.38 -5.97 -9.41
N LYS A 61 -9.54 -5.03 -9.83
CA LYS A 61 -8.31 -5.31 -10.59
C LYS A 61 -7.13 -5.06 -9.66
N ILE A 62 -6.43 -6.13 -9.29
CA ILE A 62 -5.31 -6.06 -8.36
C ILE A 62 -4.00 -6.21 -9.15
N TYR A 63 -3.19 -5.19 -9.11
CA TYR A 63 -1.86 -5.16 -9.74
C TYR A 63 -0.78 -5.29 -8.68
N GLY A 64 0.24 -6.08 -8.95
CA GLY A 64 1.42 -6.21 -8.10
C GLY A 64 2.69 -5.89 -8.86
N ILE A 65 3.56 -5.07 -8.28
CA ILE A 65 4.92 -4.81 -8.78
C ILE A 65 5.91 -5.27 -7.71
N ASP A 66 6.87 -6.10 -8.10
CA ASP A 66 8.03 -6.46 -7.28
C ASP A 66 9.22 -6.75 -8.19
N CYS A 67 10.44 -6.42 -7.71
CA CYS A 67 11.67 -6.66 -8.45
C CYS A 67 12.36 -7.99 -8.08
N ASN A 68 11.91 -8.67 -7.03
CA ASN A 68 12.52 -9.91 -6.56
C ASN A 68 12.02 -11.13 -7.35
N PRO A 69 12.87 -11.80 -8.16
CA PRO A 69 12.43 -12.94 -8.96
C PRO A 69 11.92 -14.13 -8.14
N ALA A 70 12.42 -14.31 -6.90
CA ALA A 70 11.95 -15.38 -6.01
C ALA A 70 10.51 -15.12 -5.56
N CYS A 71 10.20 -13.88 -5.16
CA CYS A 71 8.83 -13.47 -4.81
C CYS A 71 7.90 -13.63 -6.01
N GLN A 72 8.33 -13.18 -7.19
CA GLN A 72 7.55 -13.28 -8.41
C GLN A 72 7.19 -14.74 -8.77
N LYS A 73 8.16 -15.65 -8.64
CA LYS A 73 7.94 -17.08 -8.92
C LYS A 73 6.90 -17.65 -7.95
N GLU A 74 7.12 -17.47 -6.66
CA GLU A 74 6.27 -18.02 -5.61
C GLU A 74 4.84 -17.47 -5.70
N VAL A 75 4.68 -16.17 -5.91
CA VAL A 75 3.34 -15.55 -6.02
C VAL A 75 2.62 -16.02 -7.28
N LYS A 76 3.31 -16.24 -8.41
CA LYS A 76 2.71 -16.84 -9.61
C LYS A 76 2.18 -18.25 -9.35
N GLU A 77 2.95 -19.08 -8.64
CA GLU A 77 2.53 -20.42 -8.25
C GLU A 77 1.29 -20.37 -7.34
N LYS A 78 1.29 -19.52 -6.30
CA LYS A 78 0.14 -19.32 -5.41
C LYS A 78 -1.11 -18.82 -6.15
N ILE A 79 -0.97 -17.91 -7.12
CA ILE A 79 -2.09 -17.42 -7.94
C ILE A 79 -2.72 -18.56 -8.73
N ALA A 80 -1.90 -19.40 -9.35
CA ALA A 80 -2.36 -20.55 -10.12
C ALA A 80 -3.05 -21.61 -9.25
N ASP A 81 -2.41 -21.99 -8.15
CA ASP A 81 -2.89 -23.02 -7.23
C ASP A 81 -4.20 -22.63 -6.53
N ARG A 82 -4.37 -21.35 -6.21
CA ARG A 82 -5.55 -20.81 -5.53
C ARG A 82 -6.59 -20.23 -6.50
N GLU A 83 -6.34 -20.32 -7.80
CA GLU A 83 -7.23 -19.87 -8.88
C GLU A 83 -7.66 -18.39 -8.83
N PHE A 84 -6.81 -17.49 -8.31
CA PHE A 84 -7.07 -16.05 -8.36
C PHE A 84 -7.13 -15.53 -9.79
N LYS A 85 -8.22 -14.86 -10.18
CA LYS A 85 -8.47 -14.41 -11.56
C LYS A 85 -8.28 -12.90 -11.76
N ASN A 86 -8.16 -12.14 -10.68
CA ASN A 86 -8.15 -10.68 -10.71
C ASN A 86 -6.81 -10.08 -10.28
N ILE A 87 -5.76 -10.90 -10.13
CA ILE A 87 -4.40 -10.46 -9.81
C ILE A 87 -3.54 -10.45 -11.09
N THR A 88 -2.88 -9.34 -11.36
CA THR A 88 -1.92 -9.19 -12.46
C THR A 88 -0.56 -8.77 -11.93
N LEU A 89 0.47 -9.58 -12.16
CA LEU A 89 1.84 -9.26 -11.76
C LEU A 89 2.58 -8.56 -12.89
N ILE A 90 3.27 -7.47 -12.54
CA ILE A 90 4.10 -6.66 -13.44
C ILE A 90 5.54 -6.80 -12.97
N ASN A 91 6.40 -7.40 -13.80
CA ASN A 91 7.81 -7.58 -13.49
C ASN A 91 8.58 -6.32 -13.85
N LYS A 92 9.01 -5.55 -12.85
CA LYS A 92 9.81 -4.34 -13.07
C LYS A 92 10.86 -4.15 -11.99
N GLU A 93 12.01 -3.67 -12.41
CA GLU A 93 13.09 -3.24 -11.51
C GLU A 93 13.02 -1.77 -11.12
N VAL A 94 12.08 -0.99 -11.66
CA VAL A 94 12.11 0.47 -11.64
C VAL A 94 10.88 1.06 -10.97
N HIS A 95 11.08 2.13 -10.22
CA HIS A 95 10.05 2.89 -9.50
C HIS A 95 9.16 3.73 -10.44
N ASP A 96 9.33 3.63 -11.76
CA ASP A 96 8.45 4.28 -12.71
C ASP A 96 7.16 3.46 -12.89
N LEU A 97 6.04 4.12 -12.82
CA LEU A 97 4.70 3.51 -12.94
C LEU A 97 4.06 3.84 -14.29
N LYS A 98 4.86 3.99 -15.34
CA LYS A 98 4.42 4.38 -16.70
C LYS A 98 3.44 3.42 -17.36
N ASP A 99 3.34 2.19 -16.87
CA ASP A 99 2.32 1.24 -17.36
C ASP A 99 0.91 1.65 -16.98
N PHE A 100 0.77 2.53 -15.98
CA PHE A 100 -0.51 3.04 -15.55
C PHE A 100 -0.80 4.41 -16.15
N ALA A 101 -1.99 4.55 -16.74
CA ALA A 101 -2.47 5.86 -17.19
C ALA A 101 -2.69 6.80 -16.00
N ASN A 102 -2.71 8.10 -16.27
CA ASN A 102 -3.11 9.08 -15.27
C ASN A 102 -4.53 8.76 -14.77
N GLU A 103 -4.76 8.93 -13.47
CA GLU A 103 -6.09 8.79 -12.86
C GLU A 103 -6.78 7.45 -13.18
N SER A 104 -6.02 6.35 -13.15
CA SER A 104 -6.51 5.01 -13.48
C SER A 104 -6.76 4.11 -12.28
N LEU A 105 -6.17 4.42 -11.12
CA LEU A 105 -6.24 3.59 -9.92
C LEU A 105 -7.05 4.24 -8.80
N ASP A 106 -7.68 3.40 -7.99
CA ASP A 106 -8.44 3.80 -6.80
C ASP A 106 -7.61 3.72 -5.53
N LEU A 107 -6.61 2.82 -5.50
CA LEU A 107 -5.74 2.58 -4.34
C LEU A 107 -4.32 2.27 -4.80
N VAL A 108 -3.33 2.84 -4.12
CA VAL A 108 -1.93 2.46 -4.19
C VAL A 108 -1.42 2.12 -2.80
N LEU A 109 -0.80 0.95 -2.64
CA LEU A 109 -0.12 0.54 -1.41
C LEU A 109 1.39 0.71 -1.57
N LEU A 110 2.03 1.36 -0.58
CA LEU A 110 3.48 1.45 -0.41
C LEU A 110 3.85 0.87 0.96
N TYR A 111 3.70 -0.44 1.10
CA TYR A 111 3.95 -1.14 2.36
C TYR A 111 5.37 -1.70 2.35
N ASP A 112 6.18 -1.28 3.32
CA ASP A 112 7.60 -1.63 3.44
C ASP A 112 8.45 -1.36 2.16
N ALA A 113 8.02 -0.44 1.30
CA ALA A 113 8.64 -0.18 0.00
C ALA A 113 9.47 1.12 -0.05
N LEU A 114 9.47 1.93 1.02
CA LEU A 114 9.99 3.30 1.00
C LEU A 114 11.39 3.45 1.63
N HIS A 115 11.95 2.42 2.21
CA HIS A 115 13.20 2.46 2.97
C HIS A 115 14.46 2.15 2.16
N GLY A 116 14.31 1.73 0.90
CA GLY A 116 15.41 1.31 0.04
C GLY A 116 16.10 2.43 -0.74
N GLY A 117 17.27 2.13 -1.28
CA GLY A 117 17.97 2.96 -2.23
C GLY A 117 18.57 4.26 -1.67
N ASP A 118 18.69 5.25 -2.55
CA ASP A 118 19.29 6.58 -2.27
C ASP A 118 18.26 7.64 -1.79
N GLY A 119 17.03 7.26 -1.64
CA GLY A 119 15.90 8.13 -1.28
C GLY A 119 15.14 8.70 -2.48
N LYS A 120 15.74 8.77 -3.66
CA LYS A 120 15.06 9.33 -4.86
C LYS A 120 13.85 8.50 -5.26
N GLY A 121 13.97 7.17 -5.17
CA GLY A 121 12.88 6.24 -5.48
C GLY A 121 11.61 6.51 -4.66
N LYS A 122 11.76 6.84 -3.38
CA LYS A 122 10.63 7.21 -2.51
C LYS A 122 9.85 8.40 -3.06
N TYR A 123 10.54 9.46 -3.46
CA TYR A 123 9.90 10.67 -3.99
C TYR A 123 9.26 10.44 -5.35
N MET A 124 9.91 9.67 -6.22
CA MET A 124 9.30 9.23 -7.48
C MET A 124 8.03 8.42 -7.25
N LEU A 125 8.00 7.54 -6.25
CA LEU A 125 6.80 6.78 -5.91
C LEU A 125 5.65 7.69 -5.44
N PHE A 126 5.93 8.75 -4.68
CA PHE A 126 4.89 9.71 -4.29
C PHE A 126 4.36 10.49 -5.51
N GLU A 127 5.24 10.99 -6.38
CA GLU A 127 4.87 11.70 -7.60
C GLU A 127 4.03 10.81 -8.54
N GLU A 128 4.51 9.58 -8.80
CA GLU A 128 3.83 8.64 -9.67
C GLU A 128 2.51 8.15 -9.04
N SER A 129 2.47 7.88 -7.73
CA SER A 129 1.22 7.54 -7.04
C SER A 129 0.18 8.64 -7.19
N HIS A 130 0.60 9.91 -7.06
CA HIS A 130 -0.29 11.04 -7.27
C HIS A 130 -0.79 11.11 -8.73
N ARG A 131 0.06 10.83 -9.71
CA ARG A 131 -0.31 10.84 -11.12
C ARG A 131 -1.33 9.77 -11.47
N ILE A 132 -1.11 8.52 -11.00
CA ILE A 132 -1.93 7.36 -11.38
C ILE A 132 -3.20 7.21 -10.57
N LEU A 133 -3.25 7.74 -9.34
CA LEU A 133 -4.48 7.74 -8.54
C LEU A 133 -5.53 8.69 -9.14
N LYS A 134 -6.77 8.24 -9.16
CA LYS A 134 -7.93 9.07 -9.46
C LYS A 134 -8.04 10.21 -8.46
N SER A 135 -8.77 11.27 -8.81
CA SER A 135 -9.20 12.27 -7.84
C SER A 135 -10.03 11.59 -6.74
N GLY A 136 -9.68 11.83 -5.48
CA GLY A 136 -10.26 11.13 -4.33
C GLY A 136 -9.75 9.69 -4.13
N GLY A 137 -8.79 9.23 -4.94
CA GLY A 137 -8.13 7.94 -4.75
C GLY A 137 -7.21 7.93 -3.53
N CYS A 138 -6.97 6.77 -2.95
CA CYS A 138 -6.26 6.58 -1.71
C CYS A 138 -4.81 6.12 -1.95
N LEU A 139 -3.85 6.79 -1.32
CA LEU A 139 -2.49 6.29 -1.11
C LEU A 139 -2.42 5.74 0.32
N SER A 140 -2.06 4.47 0.47
CA SER A 140 -1.86 3.83 1.77
C SER A 140 -0.39 3.51 1.99
N ILE A 141 0.16 3.91 3.14
CA ILE A 141 1.57 3.74 3.48
C ILE A 141 1.68 2.97 4.79
N LEU A 142 2.48 1.93 4.81
CA LEU A 142 2.95 1.28 6.04
C LEU A 142 4.40 1.72 6.30
N PRO A 143 4.63 2.69 7.20
CA PRO A 143 5.95 3.26 7.45
C PRO A 143 6.76 2.38 8.41
N VAL A 144 7.50 1.44 7.86
CA VAL A 144 8.44 0.59 8.60
C VAL A 144 9.89 0.99 8.30
N HIS A 145 10.85 0.48 9.08
CA HIS A 145 12.28 0.73 8.90
C HIS A 145 12.67 2.22 8.79
N LEU A 146 12.04 3.09 9.59
CA LEU A 146 12.19 4.54 9.53
C LEU A 146 13.63 5.04 9.65
N SER A 147 14.50 4.30 10.36
CA SER A 147 15.93 4.61 10.48
C SER A 147 16.70 4.45 9.14
N ASN A 148 16.13 3.75 8.18
CA ASN A 148 16.70 3.56 6.84
C ASN A 148 16.20 4.58 5.82
N TRP A 149 15.17 5.36 6.18
CA TRP A 149 14.62 6.36 5.28
C TRP A 149 15.63 7.49 5.04
N ARG A 150 15.56 8.06 3.83
CA ARG A 150 16.44 9.14 3.38
C ARG A 150 15.62 10.35 2.95
N ASP A 151 16.20 11.53 3.15
CA ASP A 151 15.66 12.78 2.62
C ASP A 151 15.94 12.93 1.11
N ARG A 152 15.48 14.03 0.51
CA ARG A 152 15.68 14.33 -0.93
C ARG A 152 17.16 14.44 -1.34
N SER A 153 18.02 14.74 -0.40
CA SER A 153 19.48 14.83 -0.63
C SER A 153 20.17 13.46 -0.45
N GLY A 154 19.43 12.41 -0.12
CA GLY A 154 19.95 11.06 0.09
C GLY A 154 20.54 10.83 1.49
N ASN A 155 20.41 11.78 2.42
CA ASN A 155 20.92 11.64 3.77
C ASN A 155 19.96 10.81 4.62
N LYS A 156 20.52 9.89 5.43
CA LYS A 156 19.73 9.21 6.45
C LYS A 156 19.22 10.21 7.48
N LYS A 157 17.95 10.10 7.83
CA LYS A 157 17.29 10.97 8.78
C LYS A 157 16.35 10.13 9.65
N THR A 158 16.28 10.46 10.93
CA THR A 158 15.27 9.87 11.80
C THR A 158 13.91 10.48 11.44
N TYR A 159 13.03 9.69 10.86
CA TYR A 159 11.68 10.11 10.51
C TYR A 159 10.72 9.89 11.68
N SER A 160 9.86 10.88 11.92
CA SER A 160 8.66 10.73 12.74
C SER A 160 7.43 10.62 11.84
N LEU A 161 6.32 10.12 12.37
CA LEU A 161 5.06 10.06 11.61
C LEU A 161 4.62 11.44 11.11
N LYS A 162 4.82 12.48 11.94
CA LYS A 162 4.53 13.87 11.52
C LYS A 162 5.33 14.29 10.30
N MET A 163 6.61 13.97 10.25
CA MET A 163 7.47 14.29 9.10
C MET A 163 7.02 13.55 7.84
N ILE A 164 6.56 12.30 7.98
CA ILE A 164 6.02 11.53 6.85
C ILE A 164 4.74 12.20 6.34
N ILE A 165 3.85 12.63 7.24
CA ILE A 165 2.61 13.33 6.87
C ILE A 165 2.94 14.59 6.08
N GLU A 166 3.83 15.45 6.61
CA GLU A 166 4.23 16.70 5.95
C GLU A 166 4.87 16.46 4.58
N GLU A 167 5.72 15.42 4.49
CA GLU A 167 6.40 15.06 3.24
C GLU A 167 5.40 14.57 2.19
N VAL A 168 4.51 13.64 2.52
CA VAL A 168 3.50 13.11 1.58
C VAL A 168 2.51 14.19 1.15
N GLN A 169 2.09 15.05 2.08
CA GLN A 169 1.20 16.17 1.76
C GLN A 169 1.83 17.16 0.77
N SER A 170 3.16 17.29 0.75
CA SER A 170 3.86 18.15 -0.21
C SER A 170 3.72 17.68 -1.67
N PHE A 171 3.26 16.46 -1.88
CA PHE A 171 2.97 15.88 -3.21
C PHE A 171 1.49 15.97 -3.63
N GLY A 172 0.69 16.79 -2.95
CA GLY A 172 -0.71 17.01 -3.33
C GLY A 172 -1.70 16.04 -2.70
N PHE A 173 -1.27 15.32 -1.67
CA PHE A 173 -2.15 14.46 -0.88
C PHE A 173 -2.70 15.19 0.35
N GLU A 174 -3.80 14.70 0.89
CA GLU A 174 -4.34 15.08 2.17
C GLU A 174 -4.30 13.90 3.12
N TYR A 175 -3.75 14.09 4.32
CA TYR A 175 -3.73 13.03 5.32
C TYR A 175 -5.13 12.76 5.83
N ALA A 176 -5.59 11.52 5.68
CA ALA A 176 -6.95 11.10 6.03
C ALA A 176 -7.03 10.35 7.37
N GLY A 177 -5.90 9.89 7.89
CA GLY A 177 -5.86 9.20 9.18
C GLY A 177 -4.85 8.06 9.22
N THR A 178 -4.80 7.39 10.37
CA THR A 178 -3.99 6.20 10.60
C THR A 178 -4.86 5.11 11.19
N CYS A 179 -4.77 3.90 10.65
CA CYS A 179 -5.33 2.69 11.23
C CYS A 179 -4.22 1.92 11.96
N THR A 180 -4.51 1.42 13.15
CA THR A 180 -3.63 0.48 13.85
C THR A 180 -4.26 -0.90 13.81
N GLN A 181 -3.55 -1.85 13.26
CA GLN A 181 -4.05 -3.18 13.01
C GLN A 181 -2.99 -4.25 13.26
N LYS A 182 -3.41 -5.49 13.33
CA LYS A 182 -2.56 -6.64 13.34
C LYS A 182 -2.09 -6.96 11.91
N GLY A 183 -0.80 -6.85 11.67
CA GLY A 183 -0.18 -7.20 10.39
C GLY A 183 0.28 -8.65 10.37
N VAL A 184 0.77 -9.10 9.22
CA VAL A 184 1.33 -10.45 9.08
C VAL A 184 2.61 -10.61 9.90
N HIS A 185 3.45 -9.58 9.91
CA HIS A 185 4.77 -9.64 10.55
C HIS A 185 4.86 -8.86 11.87
N TRP A 186 3.88 -8.03 12.19
CA TRP A 186 3.90 -7.17 13.38
C TRP A 186 2.56 -7.18 14.10
N GLU A 187 2.61 -7.28 15.41
CA GLU A 187 1.41 -7.25 16.25
C GLU A 187 0.62 -5.94 16.11
N LYS A 188 1.33 -4.84 15.86
CA LYS A 188 0.74 -3.52 15.61
C LYS A 188 1.37 -2.87 14.39
N CYS A 189 0.58 -2.66 13.36
CA CYS A 189 0.94 -1.90 12.17
C CYS A 189 0.17 -0.59 12.14
N HIS A 190 0.88 0.52 11.94
CA HIS A 190 0.29 1.85 11.79
C HIS A 190 0.22 2.19 10.30
N THR A 191 -0.88 1.83 9.67
CA THR A 191 -1.12 2.13 8.26
C THR A 191 -1.68 3.53 8.12
N MET A 192 -1.02 4.38 7.34
CA MET A 192 -1.40 5.78 7.11
C MET A 192 -2.16 5.90 5.79
N TYR A 193 -3.25 6.65 5.78
CA TYR A 193 -4.09 6.90 4.61
C TYR A 193 -4.00 8.34 4.16
N TYR A 194 -3.89 8.54 2.86
CA TYR A 194 -3.83 9.83 2.20
C TYR A 194 -4.77 9.84 1.00
N ILE A 195 -5.52 10.91 0.84
CA ILE A 195 -6.42 11.11 -0.29
C ILE A 195 -5.79 12.09 -1.27
N LYS A 196 -5.78 11.72 -2.55
CA LYS A 196 -5.37 12.65 -3.61
C LYS A 196 -6.34 13.82 -3.66
N LYS A 197 -5.84 15.03 -3.49
CA LYS A 197 -6.63 16.26 -3.63
C LYS A 197 -7.17 16.35 -5.06
N GLY A 198 -8.48 16.39 -5.16
CA GLY A 198 -9.23 16.67 -6.36
C GLY A 198 -10.34 17.65 -6.05
N ILE A 199 -11.30 17.81 -6.95
CA ILE A 199 -12.55 18.47 -6.61
C ILE A 199 -13.27 17.55 -5.62
N ILE A 200 -13.10 17.82 -4.32
CA ILE A 200 -13.73 17.04 -3.24
C ILE A 200 -15.22 17.38 -3.30
N THR A 201 -16.04 16.42 -3.73
CA THR A 201 -17.48 16.51 -3.54
C THR A 201 -17.79 16.30 -2.05
N PHE A 202 -18.81 16.96 -1.53
CA PHE A 202 -19.21 16.86 -0.11
C PHE A 202 -19.39 15.41 0.38
N ASP A 203 -19.79 14.49 -0.48
CA ASP A 203 -19.92 13.06 -0.18
C ASP A 203 -18.59 12.36 0.17
N ALA A 204 -17.48 12.87 -0.30
CA ALA A 204 -16.15 12.31 0.04
C ALA A 204 -15.72 12.75 1.44
N LEU A 205 -16.10 13.96 1.88
CA LEU A 205 -15.82 14.46 3.23
C LEU A 205 -16.59 13.71 4.31
N GLU A 206 -17.85 13.34 4.09
CA GLU A 206 -18.61 12.53 5.04
C GLU A 206 -18.00 11.14 5.25
N LYS A 207 -17.39 10.57 4.20
CA LYS A 207 -16.69 9.27 4.30
C LYS A 207 -15.35 9.37 5.03
N VAL A 208 -14.68 10.51 5.00
CA VAL A 208 -13.44 10.77 5.75
C VAL A 208 -13.72 10.94 7.25
N GLU A 209 -14.87 11.47 7.65
CA GLU A 209 -15.25 11.59 9.07
C GLU A 209 -15.46 10.24 9.75
N VAL A 210 -15.86 9.20 9.00
CA VAL A 210 -16.00 7.83 9.53
C VAL A 210 -14.65 7.20 9.88
N LEU A 211 -13.54 7.71 9.31
CA LEU A 211 -12.18 7.25 9.60
C LEU A 211 -11.56 7.87 10.86
N ASN A 212 -12.25 8.79 11.53
CA ASN A 212 -11.84 9.27 12.86
C ASN A 212 -12.01 8.21 13.98
N PHE A 213 -11.84 6.93 13.63
CA PHE A 213 -11.79 5.81 14.57
C PHE A 213 -10.56 5.87 15.50
N VAL A 214 -9.63 6.79 15.28
CA VAL A 214 -8.32 6.82 15.95
C VAL A 214 -8.31 7.57 17.28
N ASN A 215 -9.38 8.24 17.66
CA ASN A 215 -9.45 9.00 18.92
C ASN A 215 -10.10 8.22 20.09
N ARG A 216 -9.92 6.90 20.14
CA ARG A 216 -10.23 6.12 21.34
C ARG A 216 -9.02 5.29 21.77
N ILE A 217 -8.01 5.97 22.26
CA ILE A 217 -7.05 5.49 23.26
C ILE A 217 -6.90 6.59 24.30
#